data_4ae34be5466056f1be28e882b7cab96d
#
_entry.id   4ae34be5466056f1be28e882b7cab96d
#
_cell.length_a   1.000
_cell.length_b   1.000
_cell.length_c   1.000
_cell.angle_alpha   90.00
_cell.angle_beta   90.00
_cell.angle_gamma   90.00
#
_symmetry.space_group_name_H-M   'P 1'
#
loop_
_entity.id
_entity.type
_entity.pdbx_description
1 polymer ?
#
loop_
_entity_poly.entity_id
_entity_poly.type
_entity_poly.pdbx_seq_one_letter_code
_entity_poly.pdbx_strand_id
1 'polypeptide(L)' 'MKTGIIVAMDSEFDALTGCGIPNVVKAGIGKVNAARTATELILTQRPDCIINSGVAGGIDACLQVGDFVVGTEVAYHDV' A
#
# COMPACT_ATOMS: atom_id res chain seq x y z
N MET A 1 4.31 16.21 -8.75
CA MET A 1 4.02 15.70 -7.40
C MET A 1 4.82 14.42 -7.16
N LYS A 2 5.47 14.32 -6.02
CA LYS A 2 6.24 13.13 -5.67
C LYS A 2 5.37 12.19 -4.84
N THR A 3 5.17 10.98 -5.33
CA THR A 3 4.33 9.97 -4.67
C THR A 3 5.17 8.78 -4.26
N GLY A 4 5.07 8.38 -2.99
CA GLY A 4 5.63 7.13 -2.51
C GLY A 4 4.55 6.07 -2.43
N ILE A 5 4.87 4.84 -2.79
CA ILE A 5 3.92 3.72 -2.75
C ILE A 5 4.47 2.64 -1.84
N ILE A 6 3.67 2.22 -0.87
CA ILE A 6 4.04 1.17 0.08
C ILE A 6 3.20 -0.06 -0.20
N VAL A 7 3.87 -1.20 -0.31
CA VAL A 7 3.24 -2.52 -0.44
C VAL A 7 3.78 -3.45 0.63
N ALA A 8 3.05 -4.51 0.93
CA ALA A 8 3.41 -5.41 2.03
C ALA A 8 4.23 -6.62 1.59
N MET A 9 4.04 -7.10 0.36
CA MET A 9 4.57 -8.39 -0.09
C MET A 9 5.35 -8.29 -1.40
N ASP A 10 6.22 -9.25 -1.64
CA ASP A 10 7.03 -9.33 -2.87
C ASP A 10 6.17 -9.38 -4.13
N SER A 11 5.07 -10.13 -4.10
CA SER A 11 4.18 -10.25 -5.27
C SER A 11 3.57 -8.90 -5.67
N GLU A 12 3.20 -8.08 -4.68
CA GLU A 12 2.67 -6.74 -4.91
C GLU A 12 3.76 -5.81 -5.44
N PHE A 13 4.96 -5.89 -4.86
CA PHE A 13 6.12 -5.12 -5.29
C PHE A 13 6.48 -5.45 -6.75
N ASP A 14 6.58 -6.74 -7.06
CA ASP A 14 6.95 -7.19 -8.40
C ASP A 14 5.92 -6.78 -9.45
N ALA A 15 4.63 -6.85 -9.11
CA ALA A 15 3.56 -6.46 -10.02
C ALA A 15 3.66 -4.98 -10.39
N LEU A 16 3.85 -4.10 -9.41
CA LEU A 16 3.92 -2.66 -9.66
C LEU A 16 5.22 -2.26 -10.36
N THR A 17 6.35 -2.78 -9.93
CA THR A 17 7.64 -2.49 -10.56
C THR A 17 7.71 -3.06 -11.97
N GLY A 18 7.10 -4.23 -12.21
CA GLY A 18 7.00 -4.81 -13.53
C GLY A 18 6.20 -3.97 -14.52
N CYS A 19 5.26 -3.17 -14.02
CA CYS A 19 4.50 -2.21 -14.84
C CYS A 19 5.23 -0.86 -15.01
N GLY A 20 6.43 -0.73 -14.47
CA GLY A 20 7.22 0.50 -14.59
C GLY A 20 6.82 1.61 -13.61
N ILE A 21 6.08 1.30 -12.55
CA ILE A 21 5.67 2.28 -11.56
C ILE A 21 6.85 2.59 -10.63
N PRO A 22 7.24 3.88 -10.51
CA PRO A 22 8.40 4.26 -9.70
C PRO A 22 8.03 4.44 -8.22
N ASN A 23 9.07 4.48 -7.38
CA ASN A 23 8.96 4.81 -5.95
C ASN A 23 8.11 3.83 -5.15
N VAL A 24 8.15 2.56 -5.51
CA VAL A 24 7.47 1.49 -4.77
C VAL A 24 8.44 0.92 -3.73
N VAL A 25 7.98 0.81 -2.49
CA VAL A 25 8.77 0.30 -1.38
C VAL A 25 8.01 -0.85 -0.71
N LYS A 26 8.70 -1.95 -0.48
CA LYS A 26 8.13 -3.06 0.26
C LYS A 26 8.38 -2.87 1.75
N ALA A 27 7.31 -2.83 2.52
CA ALA A 27 7.38 -2.64 3.97
C ALA A 27 7.49 -3.96 4.75
N GLY A 28 6.97 -5.03 4.21
CA GLY A 28 6.66 -6.24 4.97
C GLY A 28 5.24 -6.18 5.52
N ILE A 29 4.80 -7.27 6.10
CA ILE A 29 3.44 -7.43 6.58
C ILE A 29 3.27 -6.75 7.94
N GLY A 30 2.11 -6.15 8.17
CA GLY A 30 1.70 -5.65 9.46
C GLY A 30 1.86 -4.15 9.66
N LYS A 31 1.17 -3.67 10.67
CA LYS A 31 1.09 -2.23 10.98
C LYS A 31 2.43 -1.64 11.39
N VAL A 32 3.21 -2.38 12.15
CA VAL A 32 4.53 -1.92 12.62
C VAL A 32 5.47 -1.71 11.43
N ASN A 33 5.54 -2.67 10.52
CA ASN A 33 6.36 -2.56 9.34
C ASN A 33 5.89 -1.41 8.43
N ALA A 34 4.59 -1.23 8.30
CA ALA A 34 4.04 -0.13 7.51
C ALA A 34 4.39 1.22 8.11
N ALA A 35 4.25 1.37 9.42
CA ALA A 35 4.57 2.63 10.11
C ALA A 35 6.07 2.96 10.02
N ARG A 36 6.92 1.97 10.22
CA ARG A 36 8.37 2.15 10.12
C ARG A 36 8.77 2.59 8.71
N THR A 37 8.27 1.91 7.71
CA THR A 37 8.59 2.22 6.31
C THR A 37 8.06 3.58 5.90
N ALA A 38 6.84 3.93 6.30
CA ALA A 38 6.27 5.25 6.02
C ALA A 38 7.12 6.36 6.65
N THR A 39 7.55 6.15 7.90
CA THR A 39 8.40 7.11 8.60
C THR A 39 9.74 7.31 7.87
N GLU A 40 10.41 6.23 7.50
CA GLU A 40 11.65 6.30 6.74
C GLU A 40 11.47 7.04 5.41
N LEU A 41 10.38 6.74 4.71
CA LEU A 41 10.08 7.33 3.42
C LEU A 41 9.86 8.85 3.55
N ILE A 42 9.12 9.26 4.56
CA ILE A 42 8.87 10.68 4.83
C ILE A 42 10.16 11.41 5.15
N LEU A 43 10.99 10.84 6.01
CA LEU A 43 12.23 11.48 6.46
C LEU A 43 13.31 11.54 5.39
N THR A 44 13.40 10.54 4.53
CA THR A 44 14.46 10.44 3.54
C THR A 44 14.11 11.04 2.17
N GLN A 45 12.87 10.90 1.73
CA GLN A 45 12.45 11.29 0.39
C GLN A 45 11.44 12.43 0.35
N ARG A 46 10.79 12.72 1.46
CA ARG A 46 9.81 13.80 1.60
C ARG A 46 8.77 13.80 0.48
N PRO A 47 8.01 12.71 0.31
CA PRO A 47 6.99 12.65 -0.74
C PRO A 47 5.84 13.60 -0.42
N ASP A 48 5.13 14.03 -1.46
CA ASP A 48 3.92 14.84 -1.30
C ASP A 48 2.75 14.02 -0.81
N CYS A 49 2.70 12.73 -1.20
CA CYS A 49 1.71 11.80 -0.67
C CYS A 49 2.27 10.37 -0.66
N ILE A 50 1.65 9.53 0.15
CA ILE A 50 1.96 8.11 0.23
C ILE A 50 0.69 7.33 -0.07
N ILE A 51 0.81 6.34 -0.96
CA ILE A 51 -0.26 5.41 -1.27
C ILE A 51 0.09 4.05 -0.66
N ASN A 52 -0.81 3.51 0.14
CA ASN A 52 -0.71 2.14 0.60
C ASN A 52 -1.53 1.26 -0.34
N SER A 53 -0.86 0.37 -1.04
CA SER A 53 -1.47 -0.47 -2.07
C SER A 53 -1.31 -1.94 -1.74
N GLY A 54 -2.27 -2.75 -2.16
CA GLY A 54 -2.21 -4.18 -1.94
C GLY A 54 -3.46 -4.89 -2.40
N VAL A 55 -3.60 -6.14 -1.99
CA VAL A 55 -4.76 -6.97 -2.30
C VAL A 55 -5.50 -7.32 -1.02
N ALA A 56 -6.80 -7.46 -1.14
CA ALA A 56 -7.69 -7.81 -0.03
C ALA A 56 -8.81 -8.71 -0.50
N GLY A 57 -9.38 -9.47 0.44
CA GLY A 57 -10.57 -10.26 0.15
C GLY A 57 -11.80 -9.37 0.10
N GLY A 58 -12.61 -9.52 -0.95
CA GLY A 58 -13.87 -8.82 -1.07
C GLY A 58 -15.00 -9.62 -0.44
N ILE A 59 -15.64 -9.06 0.57
CA ILE A 59 -16.75 -9.72 1.25
C ILE A 59 -18.13 -9.17 0.85
N ASP A 60 -18.16 -8.01 0.20
CA ASP A 60 -19.41 -7.45 -0.32
C ASP A 60 -19.82 -8.19 -1.59
N ALA A 61 -21.10 -8.52 -1.70
CA ALA A 61 -21.62 -9.28 -2.84
C ALA A 61 -21.50 -8.55 -4.18
N CYS A 62 -21.35 -7.22 -4.15
CA CYS A 62 -21.17 -6.42 -5.36
C CYS A 62 -19.73 -6.46 -5.90
N LEU A 63 -18.78 -6.96 -5.11
CA LEU A 63 -17.38 -6.99 -5.50
C LEU A 63 -17.04 -8.28 -6.24
N GLN A 64 -16.21 -8.13 -7.26
CA GLN A 64 -15.67 -9.24 -8.06
C GLN A 64 -14.16 -9.22 -8.01
N VAL A 65 -13.55 -10.37 -8.27
CA VAL A 65 -12.09 -10.47 -8.37
C VAL A 65 -11.58 -9.52 -9.44
N GLY A 66 -10.59 -8.71 -9.10
CA GLY A 66 -10.04 -7.71 -10.00
C GLY A 66 -10.62 -6.31 -9.83
N ASP A 67 -11.65 -6.14 -9.01
CA ASP A 67 -12.18 -4.81 -8.73
C ASP A 67 -11.20 -3.98 -7.91
N PHE A 68 -11.18 -2.66 -8.17
CA PHE A 68 -10.40 -1.71 -7.40
C PHE A 68 -11.27 -1.07 -6.33
N VAL A 69 -10.72 -0.97 -5.12
CA VAL A 69 -11.39 -0.32 -4.00
C VAL A 69 -10.44 0.69 -3.37
N VAL A 70 -10.93 1.89 -3.14
CA VAL A 70 -10.18 2.93 -2.41
C VAL A 70 -10.85 3.11 -1.05
N GLY A 71 -10.08 2.87 0.01
CA GLY A 71 -10.56 3.07 1.37
C GLY A 71 -10.65 4.54 1.70
N THR A 72 -11.80 4.96 2.24
CA THR A 72 -12.03 6.34 2.68
C THR A 72 -11.76 6.52 4.17
N GLU A 73 -11.75 5.43 4.93
CA GLU A 73 -11.49 5.44 6.37
C GLU A 73 -10.73 4.18 6.74
N VAL A 74 -9.94 4.25 7.80
CA VAL A 74 -9.22 3.11 8.34
C VAL A 74 -9.44 3.01 9.84
N ALA A 75 -9.53 1.78 10.33
CA ALA A 75 -9.69 1.49 11.75
C ALA A 75 -9.13 0.11 12.08
N TYR A 76 -8.84 -0.12 13.35
CA TYR A 76 -8.51 -1.48 13.81
C TYR A 76 -9.78 -2.31 13.84
N HIS A 77 -9.77 -3.49 13.23
CA HIS A 77 -10.93 -4.38 13.21
C HIS A 77 -11.18 -5.06 14.56
N ASP A 78 -10.18 -5.11 15.41
CA ASP A 78 -10.17 -5.85 16.67
C ASP A 78 -10.22 -4.94 17.93
N VAL A 79 -10.58 -3.70 17.74
CA VAL A 79 -10.67 -2.71 18.84
C VAL A 79 -12.07 -2.17 19.00
#